data_c1f9b569106a631d4b756c6c3c6f5e79
#
_entry.id   c1f9b569106a631d4b756c6c3c6f5e79
#
_cell.length_a   1.000
_cell.length_b   1.000
_cell.length_c   1.000
_cell.angle_alpha   90.00
_cell.angle_beta   90.00
_cell.angle_gamma   90.00
#
_symmetry.space_group_name_H-M   'P 1'
#
loop_
_entity.id
_entity.type
_entity.pdbx_description
1 polymer ?
#
loop_
_entity_poly.entity_id
_entity_poly.type
_entity_poly.pdbx_seq_one_letter_code
_entity_poly.pdbx_strand_id
1 'polypeptide(L)'
;MHRILTFCGLLMVIMVPLGCSLSGNDANSIGKVAQAWADSYFNFDYDKAETLVTTDSHKWIAMAASNISEQDIVVIRSQEFAASASVQDVEWTEGSSQAWVSIEMKDVLVADTIGRPMHALSSAIYKICVVKSGNEWKVRMAGLPQNEMQNRD
;
A
#
# COMPACT_ATOMS: atom_id res chain seq x y z
N MET A 1 8.57 77.63 11.14
CA MET A 1 7.63 76.79 10.38
C MET A 1 8.37 75.41 10.02
N HIS A 2 8.23 74.40 10.82
CA HIS A 2 8.84 73.14 10.54
C HIS A 2 7.71 72.10 10.60
N ARG A 3 7.35 71.53 9.42
CA ARG A 3 6.40 70.46 9.31
C ARG A 3 7.07 69.11 9.52
N ILE A 4 6.75 68.46 10.61
CA ILE A 4 7.22 67.10 10.91
C ILE A 4 6.20 66.16 10.24
N LEU A 5 6.62 65.42 9.20
CA LEU A 5 5.85 64.33 8.61
C LEU A 5 6.12 63.05 9.44
N THR A 6 5.12 62.62 10.15
CA THR A 6 5.11 61.33 10.85
C THR A 6 4.80 60.23 9.84
N PHE A 7 5.84 59.42 9.53
CA PHE A 7 5.67 58.21 8.72
C PHE A 7 5.18 57.08 9.61
N CYS A 8 3.89 56.76 9.51
CA CYS A 8 3.30 55.62 10.17
C CYS A 8 3.57 54.36 9.32
N GLY A 9 4.62 53.62 9.66
CA GLY A 9 4.95 52.35 8.99
C GLY A 9 3.98 51.25 9.41
N LEU A 10 3.08 50.90 8.52
CA LEU A 10 2.18 49.75 8.67
C LEU A 10 2.98 48.45 8.46
N LEU A 11 3.34 47.79 9.55
CA LEU A 11 4.00 46.49 9.53
C LEU A 11 2.96 45.40 9.18
N MET A 12 2.87 45.06 7.91
CA MET A 12 2.00 44.00 7.42
C MET A 12 2.69 42.64 7.72
N VAL A 13 2.31 42.01 8.82
CA VAL A 13 2.71 40.64 9.15
C VAL A 13 2.03 39.70 8.18
N ILE A 14 2.76 39.22 7.17
CA ILE A 14 2.32 38.18 6.27
C ILE A 14 2.44 36.83 7.04
N MET A 15 1.33 36.39 7.61
CA MET A 15 1.20 35.00 8.07
C MET A 15 1.22 34.08 6.85
N VAL A 16 2.40 33.52 6.55
CA VAL A 16 2.52 32.42 5.60
C VAL A 16 1.99 31.17 6.30
N PRO A 17 0.90 30.55 5.84
CA PRO A 17 0.52 29.24 6.36
C PRO A 17 1.63 28.26 5.96
N LEU A 18 2.36 27.70 6.94
CA LEU A 18 3.16 26.51 6.73
C LEU A 18 2.19 25.36 6.41
N GLY A 19 1.71 25.32 5.19
CA GLY A 19 1.15 24.12 4.62
C GLY A 19 2.29 23.10 4.53
N CYS A 20 2.28 22.08 5.38
CA CYS A 20 3.04 20.88 5.13
C CYS A 20 2.59 20.32 3.78
N SER A 21 3.24 20.72 2.70
CA SER A 21 3.15 19.99 1.44
C SER A 21 3.81 18.65 1.69
N LEU A 22 2.98 17.62 1.91
CA LEU A 22 3.41 16.24 1.85
C LEU A 22 4.17 16.08 0.54
N SER A 23 5.46 15.81 0.66
CA SER A 23 6.39 15.77 -0.45
C SER A 23 5.91 14.70 -1.44
N GLY A 24 5.86 15.02 -2.74
CA GLY A 24 5.57 14.04 -3.80
C GLY A 24 6.49 12.82 -3.76
N ASN A 25 7.64 12.92 -3.08
CA ASN A 25 8.55 11.82 -2.77
C ASN A 25 7.93 10.78 -1.83
N ASP A 26 7.10 11.18 -0.86
CA ASP A 26 6.49 10.23 0.08
C ASP A 26 5.39 9.40 -0.60
N ALA A 27 4.54 10.00 -1.42
CA ALA A 27 3.51 9.27 -2.18
C ALA A 27 4.15 8.23 -3.13
N ASN A 28 5.24 8.61 -3.82
CA ASN A 28 5.99 7.70 -4.67
C ASN A 28 6.65 6.56 -3.86
N SER A 29 7.21 6.86 -2.69
CA SER A 29 7.82 5.86 -1.80
C SER A 29 6.78 4.87 -1.27
N ILE A 30 5.61 5.35 -0.87
CA ILE A 30 4.49 4.54 -0.40
C ILE A 30 3.98 3.61 -1.50
N GLY A 31 3.73 4.16 -2.70
CA GLY A 31 3.30 3.37 -3.85
C GLY A 31 4.30 2.26 -4.20
N LYS A 32 5.61 2.57 -4.19
CA LYS A 32 6.68 1.59 -4.44
C LYS A 32 6.71 0.46 -3.42
N VAL A 33 6.58 0.77 -2.13
CA VAL A 33 6.55 -0.26 -1.07
C VAL A 33 5.33 -1.15 -1.21
N ALA A 34 4.16 -0.57 -1.42
CA ALA A 34 2.92 -1.32 -1.60
C ALA A 34 2.98 -2.21 -2.86
N GLN A 35 3.50 -1.69 -3.97
CA GLN A 35 3.69 -2.45 -5.21
C GLN A 35 4.68 -3.59 -5.02
N ALA A 36 5.87 -3.33 -4.45
CA ALA A 36 6.89 -4.34 -4.21
C ALA A 36 6.39 -5.46 -3.29
N TRP A 37 5.61 -5.09 -2.26
CA TRP A 37 4.97 -6.07 -1.39
C TRP A 37 3.94 -6.90 -2.16
N ALA A 38 3.06 -6.28 -2.93
CA ALA A 38 2.03 -6.97 -3.69
C ALA A 38 2.64 -7.91 -4.74
N ASP A 39 3.64 -7.45 -5.50
CA ASP A 39 4.39 -8.30 -6.44
C ASP A 39 5.00 -9.52 -5.75
N SER A 40 5.57 -9.36 -4.55
CA SER A 40 6.16 -10.48 -3.79
C SER A 40 5.09 -11.40 -3.22
N TYR A 41 4.08 -10.85 -2.55
CA TYR A 41 3.02 -11.60 -1.87
C TYR A 41 2.20 -12.46 -2.83
N PHE A 42 1.73 -11.87 -3.94
CA PHE A 42 0.88 -12.56 -4.91
C PHE A 42 1.64 -13.48 -5.87
N ASN A 43 2.97 -13.42 -5.86
CA ASN A 43 3.84 -14.41 -6.51
C ASN A 43 4.43 -15.42 -5.53
N PHE A 44 3.92 -15.48 -4.28
CA PHE A 44 4.29 -16.46 -3.25
C PHE A 44 5.75 -16.35 -2.76
N ASP A 45 6.43 -15.22 -3.03
CA ASP A 45 7.73 -14.87 -2.47
C ASP A 45 7.53 -14.26 -1.06
N TYR A 46 7.10 -15.10 -0.12
CA TYR A 46 6.75 -14.67 1.23
C TYR A 46 7.95 -14.17 2.03
N ASP A 47 9.15 -14.71 1.79
CA ASP A 47 10.38 -14.26 2.45
C ASP A 47 10.63 -12.78 2.11
N LYS A 48 10.48 -12.41 0.84
CA LYS A 48 10.62 -11.02 0.42
C LYS A 48 9.44 -10.15 0.89
N ALA A 49 8.20 -10.65 0.80
CA ALA A 49 7.02 -9.94 1.28
C ALA A 49 7.13 -9.60 2.77
N GLU A 50 7.66 -10.52 3.59
CA GLU A 50 7.85 -10.35 5.03
C GLU A 50 8.81 -9.19 5.37
N THR A 51 9.82 -8.94 4.55
CA THR A 51 10.74 -7.80 4.75
C THR A 51 10.06 -6.44 4.56
N LEU A 52 8.92 -6.39 3.88
CA LEU A 52 8.20 -5.17 3.51
C LEU A 52 7.02 -4.86 4.44
N VAL A 53 6.73 -5.73 5.41
CA VAL A 53 5.62 -5.53 6.35
C VAL A 53 6.10 -5.10 7.73
N THR A 54 5.17 -4.60 8.54
CA THR A 54 5.41 -4.32 9.97
C THR A 54 5.52 -5.63 10.76
N THR A 55 6.23 -5.61 11.88
CA THR A 55 6.47 -6.81 12.72
C THR A 55 5.17 -7.50 13.17
N ASP A 56 4.13 -6.73 13.49
CA ASP A 56 2.83 -7.26 13.89
C ASP A 56 2.07 -7.94 12.72
N SER A 57 2.54 -7.72 11.48
CA SER A 57 1.96 -8.31 10.26
C SER A 57 2.59 -9.64 9.84
N HIS A 58 3.77 -10.02 10.39
CA HIS A 58 4.46 -11.27 10.04
C HIS A 58 3.57 -12.51 10.21
N LYS A 59 2.70 -12.53 11.23
CA LYS A 59 1.74 -13.62 11.45
C LYS A 59 0.80 -13.86 10.27
N TRP A 60 0.46 -12.79 9.51
CA TRP A 60 -0.42 -12.90 8.35
C TRP A 60 0.31 -13.47 7.13
N ILE A 61 1.60 -13.14 6.97
CA ILE A 61 2.47 -13.76 5.95
C ILE A 61 2.62 -15.27 6.26
N ALA A 62 2.93 -15.63 7.51
CA ALA A 62 3.03 -17.00 7.94
C ALA A 62 1.71 -17.77 7.75
N MET A 63 0.56 -17.14 8.04
CA MET A 63 -0.76 -17.72 7.80
C MET A 63 -0.99 -17.96 6.30
N ALA A 64 -0.67 -16.99 5.44
CA ALA A 64 -0.81 -17.13 3.99
C ALA A 64 0.02 -18.33 3.49
N ALA A 65 1.28 -18.42 3.92
CA ALA A 65 2.17 -19.52 3.54
C ALA A 65 1.64 -20.89 4.01
N SER A 66 1.08 -20.97 5.23
CA SER A 66 0.54 -22.21 5.78
C SER A 66 -0.76 -22.67 5.13
N ASN A 67 -1.46 -21.78 4.43
CA ASN A 67 -2.72 -22.10 3.75
C ASN A 67 -2.51 -22.70 2.35
N ILE A 68 -1.29 -22.70 1.83
CA ILE A 68 -0.99 -23.28 0.51
C ILE A 68 -1.05 -24.81 0.60
N SER A 69 -1.95 -25.42 -0.15
CA SER A 69 -2.11 -26.85 -0.27
C SER A 69 -1.20 -27.47 -1.35
N GLU A 70 -1.06 -28.79 -1.37
CA GLU A 70 -0.36 -29.48 -2.46
C GLU A 70 -1.01 -29.23 -3.83
N GLN A 71 -2.34 -29.09 -3.86
CA GLN A 71 -3.07 -28.78 -5.09
C GLN A 71 -2.77 -27.35 -5.58
N ASP A 72 -2.61 -26.40 -4.66
CA ASP A 72 -2.23 -25.02 -5.00
C ASP A 72 -0.82 -24.97 -5.59
N ILE A 73 0.11 -25.78 -5.08
CA ILE A 73 1.47 -25.88 -5.63
C ILE A 73 1.45 -26.30 -7.10
N VAL A 74 0.56 -27.21 -7.49
CA VAL A 74 0.40 -27.60 -8.90
C VAL A 74 -0.08 -26.43 -9.73
N VAL A 75 -1.08 -25.68 -9.26
CA VAL A 75 -1.62 -24.50 -9.95
C VAL A 75 -0.55 -23.42 -10.08
N ILE A 76 0.16 -23.10 -8.98
CA ILE A 76 1.23 -22.09 -8.96
C ILE A 76 2.32 -22.44 -9.99
N ARG A 77 2.73 -23.72 -10.05
CA ARG A 77 3.77 -24.16 -11.00
C ARG A 77 3.31 -24.18 -12.45
N SER A 78 2.01 -24.26 -12.69
CA SER A 78 1.44 -24.26 -14.04
C SER A 78 1.11 -22.84 -14.57
N GLN A 79 1.30 -21.82 -13.73
CA GLN A 79 1.03 -20.44 -14.11
C GLN A 79 1.98 -20.00 -15.24
N GLU A 80 1.41 -19.49 -16.32
CA GLU A 80 2.18 -19.06 -17.50
C GLU A 80 2.84 -17.69 -17.27
N PHE A 81 2.13 -16.80 -16.57
CA PHE A 81 2.59 -15.44 -16.27
C PHE A 81 2.59 -15.20 -14.78
N ALA A 82 3.60 -14.50 -14.29
CA ALA A 82 3.65 -14.02 -12.92
C ALA A 82 2.59 -12.93 -12.72
N ALA A 83 2.02 -12.86 -11.53
CA ALA A 83 1.14 -11.77 -11.15
C ALA A 83 1.91 -10.44 -11.16
N SER A 84 1.27 -9.37 -11.63
CA SER A 84 1.88 -8.04 -11.69
C SER A 84 1.01 -6.99 -11.02
N ALA A 85 1.64 -6.16 -10.17
CA ALA A 85 1.00 -5.10 -9.43
C ALA A 85 1.15 -3.74 -10.13
N SER A 86 0.07 -2.95 -10.14
CA SER A 86 0.09 -1.55 -10.55
C SER A 86 -0.67 -0.68 -9.54
N VAL A 87 -0.03 0.39 -9.08
CA VAL A 87 -0.65 1.37 -8.18
C VAL A 87 -1.66 2.18 -8.96
N GLN A 88 -2.91 2.22 -8.48
CA GLN A 88 -4.00 2.97 -9.06
C GLN A 88 -4.21 4.31 -8.33
N ASP A 89 -4.12 4.28 -7.00
CA ASP A 89 -4.36 5.46 -6.17
C ASP A 89 -3.64 5.38 -4.82
N VAL A 90 -3.36 6.53 -4.20
CA VAL A 90 -2.77 6.67 -2.88
C VAL A 90 -3.58 7.68 -2.07
N GLU A 91 -4.37 7.19 -1.12
CA GLU A 91 -5.20 7.99 -0.22
C GLU A 91 -4.51 8.16 1.14
N TRP A 92 -4.22 9.39 1.52
CA TRP A 92 -3.65 9.71 2.83
C TRP A 92 -4.72 9.73 3.91
N THR A 93 -4.35 9.20 5.09
CA THR A 93 -5.13 9.42 6.31
C THR A 93 -4.64 10.67 7.05
N GLU A 94 -5.48 11.22 7.91
CA GLU A 94 -5.09 12.35 8.77
C GLU A 94 -3.82 12.02 9.57
N GLY A 95 -2.87 12.96 9.61
CA GLY A 95 -1.61 12.82 10.36
C GLY A 95 -0.41 12.31 9.56
N SER A 96 -0.52 12.07 8.24
CA SER A 96 0.58 11.74 7.30
C SER A 96 1.52 10.59 7.69
N SER A 97 1.13 9.73 8.62
CA SER A 97 1.88 8.53 9.02
C SER A 97 1.31 7.22 8.47
N GLN A 98 0.20 7.31 7.74
CA GLN A 98 -0.51 6.17 7.15
C GLN A 98 -1.16 6.60 5.84
N ALA A 99 -1.16 5.69 4.88
CA ALA A 99 -1.90 5.82 3.62
C ALA A 99 -2.54 4.50 3.22
N TRP A 100 -3.61 4.58 2.45
CA TRP A 100 -4.21 3.46 1.75
C TRP A 100 -3.81 3.51 0.29
N VAL A 101 -3.33 2.39 -0.24
CA VAL A 101 -2.91 2.28 -1.63
C VAL A 101 -3.83 1.28 -2.32
N SER A 102 -4.51 1.73 -3.37
CA SER A 102 -5.28 0.86 -4.25
C SER A 102 -4.35 0.27 -5.31
N ILE A 103 -4.27 -1.05 -5.36
CA ILE A 103 -3.41 -1.81 -6.29
C ILE A 103 -4.28 -2.70 -7.16
N GLU A 104 -4.11 -2.60 -8.46
CA GLU A 104 -4.60 -3.59 -9.41
C GLU A 104 -3.54 -4.69 -9.59
N MET A 105 -3.93 -5.93 -9.34
CA MET A 105 -3.17 -7.12 -9.68
C MET A 105 -3.68 -7.71 -10.98
N LYS A 106 -2.79 -8.06 -11.89
CA LYS A 106 -3.10 -8.81 -13.11
C LYS A 106 -2.54 -10.22 -13.02
N ASP A 107 -3.24 -11.16 -13.68
CA ASP A 107 -2.85 -12.57 -13.74
C ASP A 107 -2.62 -13.21 -12.36
N VAL A 108 -3.48 -12.84 -11.39
CA VAL A 108 -3.33 -13.24 -9.98
C VAL A 108 -4.04 -14.54 -9.69
N LEU A 109 -3.39 -15.42 -8.89
CA LEU A 109 -4.03 -16.61 -8.33
C LEU A 109 -4.71 -16.25 -7.00
N VAL A 110 -5.96 -16.66 -6.85
CA VAL A 110 -6.77 -16.41 -5.65
C VAL A 110 -7.34 -17.70 -5.08
N ALA A 111 -7.41 -17.77 -3.75
CA ALA A 111 -8.07 -18.81 -2.98
C ALA A 111 -9.34 -18.21 -2.37
N ASP A 112 -10.48 -18.35 -3.01
CA ASP A 112 -11.75 -17.80 -2.54
C ASP A 112 -12.64 -18.83 -1.83
N THR A 113 -12.32 -20.12 -1.96
CA THR A 113 -13.12 -21.20 -1.39
C THR A 113 -12.25 -22.21 -0.67
N ILE A 114 -12.55 -22.43 0.63
CA ILE A 114 -11.87 -23.45 1.44
C ILE A 114 -12.04 -24.84 0.80
N GLY A 115 -10.95 -25.55 0.63
CA GLY A 115 -10.92 -26.92 0.09
C GLY A 115 -11.00 -27.00 -1.44
N ARG A 116 -10.88 -25.87 -2.13
CA ARG A 116 -10.69 -25.80 -3.58
C ARG A 116 -9.33 -25.24 -3.91
N PRO A 117 -8.68 -25.72 -4.99
CA PRO A 117 -7.42 -25.13 -5.46
C PRO A 117 -7.61 -23.66 -5.84
N MET A 118 -6.52 -22.91 -5.76
CA MET A 118 -6.46 -21.55 -6.31
C MET A 118 -6.86 -21.54 -7.79
N HIS A 119 -7.43 -20.42 -8.22
CA HIS A 119 -7.75 -20.19 -9.63
C HIS A 119 -7.25 -18.82 -10.06
N ALA A 120 -7.03 -18.66 -11.38
CA ALA A 120 -6.54 -17.42 -11.95
C ALA A 120 -7.67 -16.40 -12.15
N LEU A 121 -7.40 -15.16 -11.78
CA LEU A 121 -8.17 -13.98 -12.18
C LEU A 121 -7.32 -13.11 -13.09
N SER A 122 -7.90 -12.60 -14.16
CA SER A 122 -7.24 -11.65 -15.06
C SER A 122 -6.93 -10.32 -14.39
N SER A 123 -7.77 -9.90 -13.45
CA SER A 123 -7.58 -8.68 -12.64
C SER A 123 -8.28 -8.80 -11.30
N ALA A 124 -7.68 -8.19 -10.27
CA ALA A 124 -8.25 -8.02 -8.94
C ALA A 124 -7.75 -6.71 -8.33
N ILE A 125 -8.55 -6.06 -7.49
CA ILE A 125 -8.18 -4.81 -6.82
C ILE A 125 -8.06 -5.08 -5.32
N TYR A 126 -6.95 -4.63 -4.74
CA TYR A 126 -6.67 -4.72 -3.31
C TYR A 126 -6.38 -3.35 -2.71
N LYS A 127 -6.88 -3.10 -1.51
CA LYS A 127 -6.60 -1.89 -0.74
C LYS A 127 -5.58 -2.22 0.35
N ILE A 128 -4.40 -1.62 0.25
CA ILE A 128 -3.22 -1.94 1.07
C ILE A 128 -2.93 -0.77 2.01
N CYS A 129 -2.86 -1.06 3.31
CA CYS A 129 -2.48 -0.08 4.31
C CYS A 129 -0.95 0.02 4.39
N VAL A 130 -0.40 1.20 4.22
CA VAL A 130 1.03 1.50 4.37
C VAL A 130 1.23 2.50 5.49
N VAL A 131 2.14 2.20 6.41
CA VAL A 131 2.40 3.02 7.59
C VAL A 131 3.86 3.38 7.72
N LYS A 132 4.13 4.51 8.36
CA LYS A 132 5.49 4.89 8.74
C LYS A 132 5.95 4.06 9.94
N SER A 133 7.03 3.32 9.79
CA SER A 133 7.67 2.53 10.84
C SER A 133 9.13 3.01 11.00
N GLY A 134 9.38 3.85 11.99
CA GLY A 134 10.65 4.56 12.09
C GLY A 134 10.87 5.49 10.89
N ASN A 135 11.94 5.27 10.14
CA ASN A 135 12.26 6.05 8.94
C ASN A 135 11.80 5.40 7.63
N GLU A 136 11.15 4.23 7.69
CA GLU A 136 10.73 3.47 6.52
C GLU A 136 9.20 3.39 6.41
N TRP A 137 8.72 3.23 5.19
CA TRP A 137 7.34 2.85 4.92
C TRP A 137 7.24 1.33 4.89
N LYS A 138 6.21 0.77 5.56
CA LYS A 138 5.95 -0.66 5.65
C LYS A 138 4.46 -0.94 5.41
N VAL A 139 4.15 -2.07 4.82
CA VAL A 139 2.77 -2.54 4.73
C VAL A 139 2.31 -3.04 6.10
N ARG A 140 1.13 -2.62 6.54
CA ARG A 140 0.44 -3.16 7.72
C ARG A 140 -0.73 -4.02 7.28
N MET A 141 -0.70 -5.28 7.69
CA MET A 141 -1.78 -6.23 7.43
C MET A 141 -2.65 -6.38 8.68
N ALA A 142 -3.97 -6.20 8.52
CA ALA A 142 -4.97 -6.49 9.55
C ALA A 142 -5.61 -7.88 9.38
N GLY A 143 -5.28 -8.57 8.28
CA GLY A 143 -5.76 -9.87 7.86
C GLY A 143 -5.14 -10.26 6.53
N LEU A 144 -5.62 -11.36 5.94
CA LEU A 144 -5.26 -11.70 4.57
C LEU A 144 -5.91 -10.70 3.60
N PRO A 145 -5.23 -10.33 2.49
CA PRO A 145 -5.77 -9.39 1.52
C PRO A 145 -7.11 -9.86 0.92
N GLN A 146 -8.03 -8.92 0.78
CA GLN A 146 -9.37 -9.17 0.22
C GLN A 146 -9.51 -8.46 -1.12
N ASN A 147 -10.07 -9.16 -2.11
CA ASN A 147 -10.36 -8.57 -3.40
C ASN A 147 -11.59 -7.64 -3.29
N GLU A 148 -11.39 -6.34 -3.47
CA GLU A 148 -12.44 -5.33 -3.41
C GLU A 148 -13.53 -5.50 -4.50
N MET A 149 -13.20 -6.19 -5.60
CA MET A 149 -14.18 -6.45 -6.67
C MET A 149 -15.20 -7.51 -6.29
N GLN A 150 -14.88 -8.42 -5.38
CA GLN A 150 -15.80 -9.48 -4.91
C GLN A 150 -16.79 -8.98 -3.86
N ASN A 151 -16.53 -7.84 -3.21
CA ASN A 151 -17.36 -7.30 -2.14
C ASN A 151 -18.40 -6.27 -2.61
N ARG A 152 -18.68 -6.18 -3.92
CA ARG A 152 -19.60 -5.19 -4.51
C ARG A 152 -20.98 -5.71 -4.89
N ASP A 153 -21.27 -6.98 -4.54
CA ASP A 153 -22.58 -7.61 -4.80
C ASP A 153 -23.50 -7.54 -3.57
#